data_21a21c7845a7d0b5f95eec8d3120e2e7
#
_entry.id   21a21c7845a7d0b5f95eec8d3120e2e7
#
_cell.length_a   1.000
_cell.length_b   1.000
_cell.length_c   1.000
_cell.angle_alpha   90.00
_cell.angle_beta   90.00
_cell.angle_gamma   90.00
#
_symmetry.space_group_name_H-M   'P 1'
#
loop_
_entity.id
_entity.type
_entity.pdbx_description
1 polymer ?
#
loop_
_entity_poly.entity_id
_entity_poly.type
_entity_poly.pdbx_seq_one_letter_code
_entity_poly.pdbx_strand_id
1 'polypeptide(L)'
;MKVRVRMFGGLAERGRAEEVLDIPESSSTADLLAMVYDRYPDVGRLSGQIRTAVNKEIASGEQVLSEDDEVALLPPVAGGAQILTGLREGGISVQEAMDAVSAPEAGGTVVFVGTVRNHAEEWGEVDRLEYSAYREMAEAVLRQVAEEAAQKWPLTGVAILHGLGDLKIGDHTVVVACSSAHRGEAFEAARYGIDEVKIRCPVWKKEGKGETHRWVGLEEAPPPADAEGSARKVAG
;
A
#
# COMPACT_ATOMS: atom_id res chain seq x y z
N MET A 1 -5.00 38.14 3.80
CA MET A 1 -4.97 37.81 2.35
C MET A 1 -6.22 37.02 1.95
N LYS A 2 -6.63 37.15 0.69
CA LYS A 2 -7.84 36.46 0.20
C LYS A 2 -7.45 35.24 -0.60
N VAL A 3 -8.11 34.10 -0.32
CA VAL A 3 -7.98 32.86 -1.08
C VAL A 3 -9.36 32.40 -1.54
N ARG A 4 -9.41 31.79 -2.72
CA ARG A 4 -10.64 31.23 -3.29
C ARG A 4 -10.74 29.76 -2.93
N VAL A 5 -11.73 29.39 -2.15
CA VAL A 5 -12.00 27.98 -1.77
C VAL A 5 -13.08 27.42 -2.67
N ARG A 6 -12.83 26.28 -3.29
CA ARG A 6 -13.80 25.54 -4.09
C ARG A 6 -14.02 24.16 -3.51
N MET A 7 -15.27 23.81 -3.30
CA MET A 7 -15.67 22.47 -2.84
C MET A 7 -16.37 21.72 -3.96
N PHE A 8 -16.02 20.45 -4.13
CA PHE A 8 -16.56 19.63 -5.20
C PHE A 8 -17.43 18.48 -4.67
N GLY A 9 -18.29 17.92 -5.54
CA GLY A 9 -19.16 16.80 -5.23
C GLY A 9 -19.99 17.02 -3.96
N GLY A 10 -20.13 15.99 -3.13
CA GLY A 10 -20.89 16.06 -1.90
C GLY A 10 -20.37 17.06 -0.85
N LEU A 11 -19.17 17.63 -1.01
CA LEU A 11 -18.68 18.71 -0.13
C LEU A 11 -19.37 20.04 -0.46
N ALA A 12 -19.65 20.30 -1.74
CA ALA A 12 -20.37 21.49 -2.17
C ALA A 12 -21.82 21.55 -1.62
N GLU A 13 -22.44 20.39 -1.42
CA GLU A 13 -23.78 20.26 -0.85
C GLU A 13 -23.78 20.46 0.68
N ARG A 14 -22.68 20.12 1.37
CA ARG A 14 -22.51 20.23 2.81
C ARG A 14 -21.90 21.55 3.27
N GLY A 15 -21.28 22.28 2.34
CA GLY A 15 -20.68 23.58 2.55
C GLY A 15 -21.16 24.57 1.51
N ARG A 16 -20.22 25.14 0.77
CA ARG A 16 -20.48 26.07 -0.33
C ARG A 16 -19.60 25.70 -1.51
N ALA A 17 -20.17 25.64 -2.73
CA ALA A 17 -19.43 25.24 -3.92
C ALA A 17 -18.20 26.13 -4.18
N GLU A 18 -18.32 27.43 -3.93
CA GLU A 18 -17.21 28.38 -4.06
C GLU A 18 -17.40 29.52 -3.03
N GLU A 19 -16.29 29.93 -2.42
CA GLU A 19 -16.25 31.04 -1.46
C GLU A 19 -14.85 31.68 -1.46
N VAL A 20 -14.81 33.00 -1.25
CA VAL A 20 -13.57 33.72 -0.97
C VAL A 20 -13.45 33.91 0.52
N LEU A 21 -12.37 33.38 1.10
CA LEU A 21 -12.07 33.53 2.52
C LEU A 21 -10.93 34.53 2.72
N ASP A 22 -11.08 35.34 3.76
CA ASP A 22 -10.03 36.21 4.25
C ASP A 22 -9.27 35.49 5.36
N ILE A 23 -8.00 35.18 5.12
CA ILE A 23 -7.15 34.40 6.02
C ILE A 23 -5.90 35.21 6.40
N PRO A 24 -5.25 34.91 7.55
CA PRO A 24 -3.99 35.54 7.94
C PRO A 24 -2.91 35.34 6.85
N GLU A 25 -2.00 36.29 6.74
CA GLU A 25 -0.83 36.14 5.88
C GLU A 25 0.04 34.96 6.36
N SER A 26 0.66 34.24 5.42
CA SER A 26 1.45 33.04 5.67
C SER A 26 0.69 31.83 6.24
N SER A 27 -0.64 31.83 6.17
CA SER A 27 -1.43 30.64 6.51
C SER A 27 -1.08 29.50 5.57
N SER A 28 -1.02 28.28 6.14
CA SER A 28 -0.89 27.04 5.39
C SER A 28 -2.24 26.50 4.90
N THR A 29 -2.20 25.50 4.04
CA THR A 29 -3.39 24.73 3.64
C THR A 29 -4.07 24.10 4.87
N ALA A 30 -3.31 23.65 5.89
CA ALA A 30 -3.86 23.11 7.12
C ALA A 30 -4.63 24.16 7.91
N ASP A 31 -4.10 25.38 8.02
CA ASP A 31 -4.78 26.50 8.70
C ASP A 31 -6.10 26.85 8.00
N LEU A 32 -6.07 26.93 6.66
CA LEU A 32 -7.29 27.16 5.88
C LEU A 32 -8.31 26.04 6.08
N LEU A 33 -7.90 24.79 6.06
CA LEU A 33 -8.78 23.64 6.28
C LEU A 33 -9.42 23.68 7.66
N ALA A 34 -8.66 24.04 8.70
CA ALA A 34 -9.20 24.18 10.05
C ALA A 34 -10.32 25.24 10.08
N MET A 35 -10.13 26.39 9.43
CA MET A 35 -11.15 27.44 9.32
C MET A 35 -12.39 26.96 8.55
N VAL A 36 -12.20 26.19 7.47
CA VAL A 36 -13.30 25.61 6.68
C VAL A 36 -14.09 24.59 7.49
N TYR A 37 -13.41 23.75 8.26
CA TYR A 37 -14.05 22.70 9.08
C TYR A 37 -14.83 23.29 10.26
N ASP A 38 -14.33 24.37 10.86
CA ASP A 38 -15.07 25.11 11.89
C ASP A 38 -16.33 25.77 11.31
N ARG A 39 -16.22 26.35 10.13
CA ARG A 39 -17.32 27.01 9.43
C ARG A 39 -18.36 26.04 8.87
N TYR A 40 -17.93 24.87 8.44
CA TYR A 40 -18.75 23.79 7.86
C TYR A 40 -18.49 22.46 8.58
N PRO A 41 -19.10 22.23 9.76
CA PRO A 41 -18.83 21.02 10.55
C PRO A 41 -19.12 19.70 9.82
N ASP A 42 -20.10 19.69 8.91
CA ASP A 42 -20.42 18.51 8.11
C ASP A 42 -19.36 18.18 7.05
N VAL A 43 -18.61 19.17 6.58
CA VAL A 43 -17.39 18.99 5.77
C VAL A 43 -16.26 18.49 6.66
N GLY A 44 -16.11 19.05 7.87
CA GLY A 44 -15.08 18.65 8.85
C GLY A 44 -15.18 17.18 9.27
N ARG A 45 -16.36 16.58 9.30
CA ARG A 45 -16.53 15.13 9.57
C ARG A 45 -15.86 14.23 8.52
N LEU A 46 -15.57 14.78 7.34
CA LEU A 46 -14.90 14.06 6.24
C LEU A 46 -13.42 14.44 6.11
N SER A 47 -12.84 15.18 7.07
CA SER A 47 -11.48 15.74 7.01
C SER A 47 -10.41 14.73 6.61
N GLY A 48 -10.46 13.50 7.14
CA GLY A 48 -9.50 12.43 6.81
C GLY A 48 -9.62 11.86 5.39
N GLN A 49 -10.65 12.25 4.62
CA GLN A 49 -10.93 11.77 3.27
C GLN A 49 -10.80 12.87 2.21
N ILE A 50 -10.63 14.13 2.64
CA ILE A 50 -10.55 15.28 1.74
C ILE A 50 -9.11 15.45 1.26
N ARG A 51 -8.92 15.50 -0.06
CA ARG A 51 -7.68 15.95 -0.69
C ARG A 51 -7.77 17.43 -0.99
N THR A 52 -6.64 18.11 -0.86
CA THR A 52 -6.54 19.54 -1.17
C THR A 52 -5.65 19.73 -2.39
N ALA A 53 -6.07 20.61 -3.29
CA ALA A 53 -5.23 21.08 -4.38
C ALA A 53 -5.13 22.62 -4.32
N VAL A 54 -3.94 23.16 -4.57
CA VAL A 54 -3.68 24.60 -4.71
C VAL A 54 -3.31 24.86 -6.15
N ASN A 55 -4.01 25.77 -6.79
CA ASN A 55 -3.77 26.16 -8.21
C ASN A 55 -3.71 24.93 -9.15
N LYS A 56 -4.58 23.94 -8.92
CA LYS A 56 -4.73 22.69 -9.68
C LYS A 56 -3.64 21.63 -9.44
N GLU A 57 -2.75 21.83 -8.47
CA GLU A 57 -1.76 20.84 -8.05
C GLU A 57 -2.09 20.29 -6.65
N ILE A 58 -1.94 18.98 -6.43
CA ILE A 58 -2.18 18.37 -5.12
C ILE A 58 -1.22 18.96 -4.11
N ALA A 59 -1.77 19.47 -3.01
CA ALA A 59 -1.03 20.17 -1.97
C ALA A 59 -0.87 19.34 -0.70
N SER A 60 0.25 19.52 0.00
CA SER A 60 0.42 19.06 1.39
C SER A 60 -0.24 20.02 2.37
N GLY A 61 -0.53 19.54 3.61
CA GLY A 61 -1.09 20.41 4.66
C GLY A 61 -0.17 21.56 5.10
N GLU A 62 1.12 21.47 4.83
CA GLU A 62 2.15 22.46 5.20
C GLU A 62 2.42 23.51 4.11
N GLN A 63 1.78 23.39 2.94
CA GLN A 63 1.97 24.35 1.85
C GLN A 63 1.45 25.73 2.26
N VAL A 64 2.32 26.73 2.23
CA VAL A 64 1.97 28.13 2.52
C VAL A 64 1.19 28.70 1.33
N LEU A 65 0.10 29.40 1.63
CA LEU A 65 -0.79 30.03 0.67
C LEU A 65 -0.39 31.48 0.38
N SER A 66 -0.74 31.95 -0.82
CA SER A 66 -0.53 33.30 -1.29
C SER A 66 -1.87 33.98 -1.61
N GLU A 67 -1.83 35.31 -1.76
CA GLU A 67 -3.00 36.11 -2.19
C GLU A 67 -3.52 35.56 -3.55
N ASP A 68 -4.84 35.46 -3.68
CA ASP A 68 -5.56 34.98 -4.85
C ASP A 68 -5.37 33.48 -5.20
N ASP A 69 -4.71 32.69 -4.35
CA ASP A 69 -4.64 31.23 -4.56
C ASP A 69 -6.05 30.61 -4.65
N GLU A 70 -6.22 29.68 -5.58
CA GLU A 70 -7.38 28.80 -5.67
C GLU A 70 -7.11 27.49 -4.90
N VAL A 71 -7.86 27.27 -3.84
CA VAL A 71 -7.77 26.04 -3.01
C VAL A 71 -9.00 25.19 -3.26
N ALA A 72 -8.80 24.03 -3.88
CA ALA A 72 -9.84 23.06 -4.16
C ALA A 72 -9.89 21.97 -3.08
N LEU A 73 -11.07 21.79 -2.46
CA LEU A 73 -11.37 20.66 -1.59
C LEU A 73 -12.04 19.57 -2.41
N LEU A 74 -11.33 18.46 -2.58
CA LEU A 74 -11.75 17.35 -3.39
C LEU A 74 -12.21 16.22 -2.45
N PRO A 75 -13.53 15.89 -2.45
CA PRO A 75 -14.00 14.71 -1.75
C PRO A 75 -13.30 13.48 -2.37
N PRO A 76 -13.29 12.34 -1.68
CA PRO A 76 -13.03 11.11 -2.39
C PRO A 76 -13.97 11.09 -3.60
N VAL A 77 -13.40 10.90 -4.79
CA VAL A 77 -14.23 10.67 -5.99
C VAL A 77 -15.22 9.58 -5.62
N ALA A 78 -16.49 9.74 -5.97
CA ALA A 78 -17.51 8.73 -5.74
C ALA A 78 -16.95 7.41 -6.30
N GLY A 79 -16.62 6.45 -5.39
CA GLY A 79 -15.86 5.27 -5.75
C GLY A 79 -14.34 5.39 -5.55
N GLY A 80 -13.83 6.16 -4.60
CA GLY A 80 -12.45 5.98 -4.13
C GLY A 80 -12.28 4.54 -3.66
N ALA A 81 -11.28 3.80 -4.20
CA ALA A 81 -11.07 2.39 -3.86
C ALA A 81 -11.01 2.20 -2.34
N GLN A 82 -11.77 1.25 -1.81
CA GLN A 82 -11.59 0.81 -0.43
C GLN A 82 -10.21 0.17 -0.32
N ILE A 83 -9.41 0.60 0.65
CA ILE A 83 -8.04 0.09 0.81
C ILE A 83 -7.90 -0.63 2.14
N LEU A 84 -7.57 -1.93 2.08
CA LEU A 84 -7.13 -2.74 3.21
C LEU A 84 -5.70 -3.19 3.00
N THR A 85 -4.80 -2.85 3.91
CA THR A 85 -3.42 -3.37 3.89
C THR A 85 -2.99 -3.81 5.27
N GLY A 86 -2.02 -4.71 5.34
CA GLY A 86 -1.43 -5.07 6.64
C GLY A 86 -0.71 -6.40 6.64
N LEU A 87 0.02 -6.59 7.74
CA LEU A 87 0.71 -7.82 8.06
C LEU A 87 -0.18 -8.70 8.94
N ARG A 88 -0.09 -10.02 8.76
CA ARG A 88 -0.83 -11.02 9.56
C ARG A 88 0.12 -12.07 10.10
N GLU A 89 0.00 -12.40 11.38
CA GLU A 89 0.72 -13.54 11.93
C GLU A 89 0.08 -14.85 11.45
N GLY A 90 0.89 -15.75 10.94
CA GLY A 90 0.42 -16.99 10.34
C GLY A 90 -0.18 -16.83 8.95
N GLY A 91 -1.06 -17.74 8.56
CA GLY A 91 -1.73 -17.75 7.26
C GLY A 91 -2.78 -16.66 7.12
N ILE A 92 -2.98 -16.20 5.89
CA ILE A 92 -3.90 -15.11 5.55
C ILE A 92 -5.26 -15.66 5.13
N SER A 93 -6.34 -15.02 5.56
CA SER A 93 -7.68 -15.29 5.06
C SER A 93 -7.90 -14.60 3.71
N VAL A 94 -8.13 -15.36 2.67
CA VAL A 94 -8.54 -14.84 1.35
C VAL A 94 -9.89 -14.15 1.45
N GLN A 95 -10.77 -14.66 2.30
CA GLN A 95 -12.10 -14.07 2.51
C GLN A 95 -12.02 -12.67 3.09
N GLU A 96 -11.10 -12.40 4.03
CA GLU A 96 -10.87 -11.05 4.57
C GLU A 96 -10.55 -10.04 3.44
N ALA A 97 -9.68 -10.43 2.52
CA ALA A 97 -9.31 -9.57 1.39
C ALA A 97 -10.47 -9.38 0.40
N MET A 98 -11.25 -10.43 0.14
CA MET A 98 -12.42 -10.37 -0.75
C MET A 98 -13.52 -9.48 -0.17
N ASP A 99 -13.81 -9.60 1.11
CA ASP A 99 -14.82 -8.79 1.78
C ASP A 99 -14.45 -7.31 1.78
N ALA A 100 -13.15 -7.02 1.97
CA ALA A 100 -12.64 -5.65 2.00
C ALA A 100 -12.72 -4.92 0.64
N VAL A 101 -12.75 -5.66 -0.48
CA VAL A 101 -12.85 -5.06 -1.82
C VAL A 101 -14.24 -5.21 -2.43
N SER A 102 -15.19 -5.74 -1.67
CA SER A 102 -16.57 -5.93 -2.13
C SER A 102 -17.29 -4.58 -2.21
N ALA A 103 -17.84 -4.26 -3.37
CA ALA A 103 -18.60 -3.03 -3.60
C ALA A 103 -19.74 -3.29 -4.61
N PRO A 104 -20.89 -2.60 -4.46
CA PRO A 104 -22.01 -2.74 -5.41
C PRO A 104 -21.64 -2.37 -6.85
N GLU A 105 -20.65 -1.49 -7.03
CA GLU A 105 -20.16 -1.01 -8.33
C GLU A 105 -19.12 -1.94 -8.95
N ALA A 106 -18.65 -2.95 -8.20
CA ALA A 106 -17.66 -3.89 -8.70
C ALA A 106 -18.31 -4.91 -9.65
N GLY A 107 -17.93 -4.86 -10.92
CA GLY A 107 -18.31 -5.88 -11.93
C GLY A 107 -17.35 -7.08 -11.95
N GLY A 108 -16.19 -6.98 -11.32
CA GLY A 108 -15.22 -8.05 -11.21
C GLY A 108 -14.19 -7.84 -10.12
N THR A 109 -13.83 -8.94 -9.46
CA THR A 109 -12.75 -8.99 -8.46
C THR A 109 -11.71 -10.00 -8.89
N VAL A 110 -10.44 -9.61 -8.87
CA VAL A 110 -9.28 -10.47 -9.09
C VAL A 110 -8.54 -10.66 -7.78
N VAL A 111 -8.24 -11.90 -7.45
CA VAL A 111 -7.47 -12.24 -6.25
C VAL A 111 -6.25 -13.04 -6.66
N PHE A 112 -5.08 -12.53 -6.33
CA PHE A 112 -3.84 -13.28 -6.35
C PHE A 112 -3.56 -13.83 -4.95
N VAL A 113 -3.25 -15.12 -4.88
CA VAL A 113 -2.89 -15.79 -3.63
C VAL A 113 -1.52 -16.45 -3.81
N GLY A 114 -0.53 -15.98 -3.05
CA GLY A 114 0.75 -16.66 -2.90
C GLY A 114 0.63 -17.76 -1.85
N THR A 115 1.12 -18.96 -2.18
CA THR A 115 0.99 -20.14 -1.33
C THR A 115 2.36 -20.75 -1.04
N VAL A 116 2.53 -21.31 0.16
CA VAL A 116 3.72 -22.07 0.51
C VAL A 116 3.77 -23.36 -0.29
N ARG A 117 4.80 -23.51 -1.11
CA ARG A 117 5.06 -24.72 -1.92
C ARG A 117 5.94 -25.69 -1.14
N ASN A 118 5.83 -26.98 -1.45
CA ASN A 118 6.68 -28.03 -0.89
C ASN A 118 8.05 -28.14 -1.59
N HIS A 119 8.37 -27.25 -2.51
CA HIS A 119 9.57 -27.31 -3.33
C HIS A 119 10.12 -25.91 -3.61
N ALA A 120 11.44 -25.75 -3.48
CA ALA A 120 12.20 -24.58 -3.89
C ALA A 120 13.13 -24.97 -5.05
N GLU A 121 13.23 -24.13 -6.09
CA GLU A 121 13.97 -24.43 -7.33
C GLU A 121 15.43 -24.78 -7.08
N GLU A 122 16.08 -24.11 -6.12
CA GLU A 122 17.51 -24.27 -5.84
C GLU A 122 17.80 -25.24 -4.68
N TRP A 123 16.80 -25.60 -3.86
CA TRP A 123 17.03 -26.36 -2.63
C TRP A 123 16.22 -27.67 -2.53
N GLY A 124 15.31 -27.89 -3.47
CA GLY A 124 14.47 -29.09 -3.50
C GLY A 124 13.28 -29.01 -2.53
N GLU A 125 13.07 -30.09 -1.76
CA GLU A 125 11.92 -30.16 -0.86
C GLU A 125 12.04 -29.18 0.31
N VAL A 126 10.91 -28.54 0.64
CA VAL A 126 10.73 -27.62 1.75
C VAL A 126 9.55 -28.08 2.58
N ASP A 127 9.64 -28.09 3.89
CA ASP A 127 8.56 -28.47 4.79
C ASP A 127 7.92 -27.30 5.54
N ARG A 128 8.61 -26.15 5.60
CA ARG A 128 8.13 -24.93 6.23
C ARG A 128 8.78 -23.69 5.65
N LEU A 129 8.07 -22.56 5.80
CA LEU A 129 8.58 -21.21 5.53
C LEU A 129 8.42 -20.36 6.80
N GLU A 130 9.40 -19.49 7.03
CA GLU A 130 9.31 -18.43 8.01
C GLU A 130 9.47 -17.09 7.31
N TYR A 131 8.55 -16.15 7.55
CA TYR A 131 8.65 -14.78 7.08
C TYR A 131 8.91 -13.83 8.22
N SER A 132 9.89 -12.96 8.06
CA SER A 132 10.14 -11.82 8.95
C SER A 132 10.07 -10.51 8.16
N ALA A 133 9.77 -9.40 8.83
CA ALA A 133 9.67 -8.09 8.18
C ALA A 133 10.18 -6.98 9.10
N TYR A 134 10.65 -5.90 8.49
CA TYR A 134 10.70 -4.61 9.16
C TYR A 134 9.28 -4.01 9.10
N ARG A 135 8.50 -4.24 10.17
CA ARG A 135 7.04 -4.07 10.20
C ARG A 135 6.57 -2.70 9.76
N GLU A 136 7.10 -1.65 10.38
CA GLU A 136 6.66 -0.28 10.13
C GLU A 136 6.88 0.11 8.65
N MET A 137 8.01 -0.25 8.09
CA MET A 137 8.32 0.01 6.69
C MET A 137 7.51 -0.89 5.76
N ALA A 138 7.32 -2.16 6.11
CA ALA A 138 6.53 -3.09 5.32
C ALA A 138 5.06 -2.64 5.22
N GLU A 139 4.44 -2.23 6.32
CA GLU A 139 3.07 -1.71 6.34
C GLU A 139 2.94 -0.42 5.51
N ALA A 140 3.92 0.49 5.62
CA ALA A 140 3.96 1.71 4.80
C ALA A 140 4.05 1.39 3.30
N VAL A 141 4.91 0.42 2.91
CA VAL A 141 5.05 -0.01 1.50
C VAL A 141 3.78 -0.67 0.99
N LEU A 142 3.17 -1.58 1.75
CA LEU A 142 1.89 -2.21 1.35
C LEU A 142 0.83 -1.15 1.11
N ARG A 143 0.72 -0.16 2.00
CA ARG A 143 -0.22 0.95 1.87
C ARG A 143 0.07 1.80 0.64
N GLN A 144 1.32 2.17 0.42
CA GLN A 144 1.74 2.96 -0.74
C GLN A 144 1.42 2.25 -2.05
N VAL A 145 1.72 0.94 -2.17
CA VAL A 145 1.43 0.16 -3.38
C VAL A 145 -0.08 0.11 -3.65
N ALA A 146 -0.91 -0.06 -2.62
CA ALA A 146 -2.36 -0.06 -2.77
C ALA A 146 -2.89 1.30 -3.24
N GLU A 147 -2.37 2.39 -2.70
CA GLU A 147 -2.73 3.76 -3.09
C GLU A 147 -2.30 4.08 -4.53
N GLU A 148 -1.10 3.65 -4.93
CA GLU A 148 -0.61 3.79 -6.31
C GLU A 148 -1.48 3.00 -7.30
N ALA A 149 -1.90 1.78 -6.95
CA ALA A 149 -2.82 1.00 -7.76
C ALA A 149 -4.17 1.73 -7.92
N ALA A 150 -4.73 2.25 -6.81
CA ALA A 150 -5.98 2.99 -6.84
C ALA A 150 -5.90 4.34 -7.61
N GLN A 151 -4.68 4.89 -7.78
CA GLN A 151 -4.47 6.08 -8.61
C GLN A 151 -4.33 5.75 -10.09
N LYS A 152 -3.77 4.58 -10.43
CA LYS A 152 -3.50 4.16 -11.81
C LYS A 152 -4.74 3.60 -12.50
N TRP A 153 -5.62 2.95 -11.75
CA TRP A 153 -6.83 2.29 -12.30
C TRP A 153 -8.08 2.69 -11.54
N PRO A 154 -9.24 2.75 -12.19
CA PRO A 154 -10.52 3.06 -11.56
C PRO A 154 -11.03 1.87 -10.72
N LEU A 155 -10.38 1.62 -9.59
CA LEU A 155 -10.71 0.51 -8.70
C LEU A 155 -11.83 0.88 -7.73
N THR A 156 -12.65 -0.09 -7.36
CA THR A 156 -13.61 0.00 -6.26
C THR A 156 -13.01 -0.46 -4.93
N GLY A 157 -11.99 -1.36 -4.98
CA GLY A 157 -11.28 -1.81 -3.80
C GLY A 157 -9.91 -2.40 -4.10
N VAL A 158 -8.99 -2.26 -3.13
CA VAL A 158 -7.66 -2.89 -3.13
C VAL A 158 -7.38 -3.45 -1.75
N ALA A 159 -7.05 -4.73 -1.67
CA ALA A 159 -6.56 -5.34 -0.43
C ALA A 159 -5.20 -5.99 -0.68
N ILE A 160 -4.20 -5.67 0.16
CA ILE A 160 -2.87 -6.28 0.13
C ILE A 160 -2.50 -6.73 1.54
N LEU A 161 -2.49 -8.03 1.75
CA LEU A 161 -2.15 -8.66 3.03
C LEU A 161 -0.90 -9.54 2.86
N HIS A 162 0.01 -9.50 3.82
CA HIS A 162 1.21 -10.36 3.83
C HIS A 162 1.31 -11.11 5.15
N GLY A 163 1.59 -12.42 5.07
CA GLY A 163 1.79 -13.31 6.22
C GLY A 163 3.18 -13.18 6.80
N LEU A 164 3.30 -13.30 8.12
CA LEU A 164 4.55 -13.34 8.86
C LEU A 164 4.60 -14.57 9.77
N GLY A 165 5.80 -14.87 10.28
CA GLY A 165 6.05 -16.00 11.16
C GLY A 165 6.11 -17.32 10.41
N ASP A 166 5.84 -18.42 11.14
CA ASP A 166 5.92 -19.77 10.61
C ASP A 166 4.68 -20.13 9.80
N LEU A 167 4.92 -20.49 8.53
CA LEU A 167 3.89 -20.91 7.59
C LEU A 167 4.14 -22.35 7.13
N LYS A 168 3.07 -23.13 7.05
CA LYS A 168 3.07 -24.51 6.57
C LYS A 168 2.79 -24.59 5.08
N ILE A 169 3.13 -25.72 4.46
CA ILE A 169 2.76 -26.02 3.08
C ILE A 169 1.24 -25.87 2.92
N GLY A 170 0.85 -25.08 1.90
CA GLY A 170 -0.54 -24.76 1.63
C GLY A 170 -1.05 -23.46 2.25
N ASP A 171 -0.36 -22.92 3.27
CA ASP A 171 -0.73 -21.63 3.85
C ASP A 171 -0.54 -20.48 2.85
N HIS A 172 -1.36 -19.45 2.99
CA HIS A 172 -1.30 -18.26 2.15
C HIS A 172 -0.26 -17.29 2.69
N THR A 173 0.70 -16.90 1.85
CA THR A 173 1.81 -16.00 2.21
C THR A 173 1.54 -14.54 1.91
N VAL A 174 0.81 -14.29 0.85
CA VAL A 174 0.42 -12.94 0.39
C VAL A 174 -0.90 -13.04 -0.34
N VAL A 175 -1.78 -12.09 -0.12
CA VAL A 175 -3.03 -11.95 -0.85
C VAL A 175 -3.11 -10.54 -1.41
N VAL A 176 -3.35 -10.42 -2.71
CA VAL A 176 -3.66 -9.16 -3.39
C VAL A 176 -5.02 -9.31 -4.04
N ALA A 177 -5.99 -8.52 -3.59
CA ALA A 177 -7.33 -8.48 -4.15
C ALA A 177 -7.61 -7.09 -4.71
N CYS A 178 -8.09 -7.02 -5.95
CA CYS A 178 -8.49 -5.78 -6.60
C CYS A 178 -9.87 -5.94 -7.23
N SER A 179 -10.75 -4.98 -7.00
CA SER A 179 -12.07 -4.92 -7.61
C SER A 179 -12.26 -3.66 -8.45
N SER A 180 -13.00 -3.78 -9.53
CA SER A 180 -13.30 -2.70 -10.48
C SER A 180 -14.61 -2.97 -11.20
N ALA A 181 -15.19 -1.93 -11.82
CA ALA A 181 -16.36 -2.07 -12.69
C ALA A 181 -16.10 -3.03 -13.87
N HIS A 182 -14.87 -3.08 -14.39
CA HIS A 182 -14.47 -3.93 -15.50
C HIS A 182 -13.27 -4.80 -15.13
N ARG A 183 -13.25 -6.04 -15.60
CA ARG A 183 -12.21 -7.03 -15.26
C ARG A 183 -10.78 -6.63 -15.64
N GLY A 184 -10.61 -5.84 -16.71
CA GLY A 184 -9.29 -5.48 -17.23
C GLY A 184 -8.44 -4.77 -16.18
N GLU A 185 -9.00 -3.71 -15.61
CA GLU A 185 -8.34 -2.89 -14.58
C GLU A 185 -8.03 -3.70 -13.31
N ALA A 186 -8.95 -4.60 -12.92
CA ALA A 186 -8.74 -5.47 -11.76
C ALA A 186 -7.56 -6.44 -11.97
N PHE A 187 -7.40 -7.01 -13.20
CA PHE A 187 -6.25 -7.88 -13.52
C PHE A 187 -4.93 -7.10 -13.54
N GLU A 188 -4.90 -5.93 -14.17
CA GLU A 188 -3.70 -5.10 -14.24
C GLU A 188 -3.28 -4.62 -12.85
N ALA A 189 -4.22 -4.14 -12.04
CA ALA A 189 -3.96 -3.69 -10.69
C ALA A 189 -3.49 -4.81 -9.77
N ALA A 190 -4.08 -6.01 -9.84
CA ALA A 190 -3.65 -7.13 -9.03
C ALA A 190 -2.23 -7.61 -9.39
N ARG A 191 -1.90 -7.64 -10.69
CA ARG A 191 -0.54 -7.92 -11.17
C ARG A 191 0.44 -6.87 -10.64
N TYR A 192 0.14 -5.59 -10.84
CA TYR A 192 0.96 -4.49 -10.34
C TYR A 192 1.19 -4.63 -8.82
N GLY A 193 0.12 -4.86 -8.05
CA GLY A 193 0.20 -4.99 -6.61
C GLY A 193 1.17 -6.07 -6.16
N ILE A 194 1.09 -7.29 -6.72
CA ILE A 194 2.00 -8.37 -6.33
C ILE A 194 3.43 -8.12 -6.81
N ASP A 195 3.62 -7.57 -8.01
CA ASP A 195 4.96 -7.32 -8.55
C ASP A 195 5.69 -6.26 -7.71
N GLU A 196 5.02 -5.14 -7.36
CA GLU A 196 5.59 -4.08 -6.52
C GLU A 196 5.85 -4.54 -5.07
N VAL A 197 4.95 -5.33 -4.48
CA VAL A 197 5.17 -5.92 -3.15
C VAL A 197 6.42 -6.76 -3.13
N LYS A 198 6.64 -7.60 -4.15
CA LYS A 198 7.84 -8.46 -4.23
C LYS A 198 9.14 -7.69 -4.39
N ILE A 199 9.10 -6.52 -5.05
CA ILE A 199 10.29 -5.68 -5.27
C ILE A 199 10.59 -4.79 -4.08
N ARG A 200 9.55 -4.21 -3.44
CA ARG A 200 9.71 -3.09 -2.51
C ARG A 200 9.50 -3.44 -1.05
N CYS A 201 8.70 -4.49 -0.77
CA CYS A 201 8.33 -4.78 0.62
C CYS A 201 9.50 -5.45 1.37
N PRO A 202 9.97 -4.87 2.49
CA PRO A 202 11.07 -5.42 3.28
C PRO A 202 10.60 -6.62 4.10
N VAL A 203 10.37 -7.72 3.40
CA VAL A 203 9.99 -9.03 3.95
C VAL A 203 11.03 -10.06 3.50
N TRP A 204 11.57 -10.79 4.45
CA TRP A 204 12.58 -11.83 4.21
C TRP A 204 11.99 -13.21 4.42
N LYS A 205 12.36 -14.11 3.53
CA LYS A 205 11.91 -15.49 3.50
C LYS A 205 13.03 -16.44 3.92
N LYS A 206 12.73 -17.31 4.87
CA LYS A 206 13.59 -18.39 5.33
C LYS A 206 12.89 -19.71 5.03
N GLU A 207 13.56 -20.57 4.25
CA GLU A 207 13.08 -21.90 3.91
C GLU A 207 13.66 -22.93 4.88
N GLY A 208 12.85 -23.91 5.30
CA GLY A 208 13.28 -24.98 6.19
C GLY A 208 12.99 -26.36 5.62
N LYS A 209 13.89 -27.34 5.94
CA LYS A 209 13.72 -28.76 5.73
C LYS A 209 14.31 -29.53 6.92
N GLY A 210 13.46 -30.15 7.72
CA GLY A 210 13.90 -30.79 8.98
C GLY A 210 14.58 -29.79 9.91
N GLU A 211 15.83 -30.06 10.31
CA GLU A 211 16.63 -29.18 11.15
C GLU A 211 17.41 -28.11 10.39
N THR A 212 17.46 -28.19 9.05
CA THR A 212 18.20 -27.26 8.20
C THR A 212 17.31 -26.11 7.74
N HIS A 213 17.93 -24.94 7.51
CA HIS A 213 17.22 -23.77 6.99
C HIS A 213 18.17 -22.89 6.17
N ARG A 214 17.60 -22.08 5.27
CA ARG A 214 18.33 -21.04 4.53
C ARG A 214 17.51 -19.77 4.39
N TRP A 215 18.18 -18.62 4.35
CA TRP A 215 17.58 -17.36 3.94
C TRP A 215 17.60 -17.26 2.41
N VAL A 216 16.47 -16.93 1.83
CA VAL A 216 16.38 -16.74 0.37
C VAL A 216 16.88 -15.35 0.02
N GLY A 217 17.79 -15.29 -0.97
CA GLY A 217 18.43 -14.04 -1.41
C GLY A 217 19.66 -13.61 -0.60
N LEU A 218 20.07 -14.39 0.39
CA LEU A 218 21.36 -14.25 1.07
C LEU A 218 22.22 -15.46 0.68
N GLU A 219 22.79 -15.45 -0.51
CA GLU A 219 23.83 -16.42 -0.87
C GLU A 219 25.11 -16.08 -0.11
N GLU A 220 25.67 -17.02 0.65
CA GLU A 220 27.03 -16.89 1.13
C GLU A 220 27.94 -16.79 -0.11
N ALA A 221 28.74 -15.73 -0.17
CA ALA A 221 29.76 -15.64 -1.20
C ALA A 221 30.60 -16.92 -1.17
N PRO A 222 30.89 -17.58 -2.33
CA PRO A 222 31.71 -18.74 -2.33
C PRO A 222 33.03 -18.41 -1.63
N PRO A 223 33.59 -19.33 -0.80
CA PRO A 223 34.84 -19.08 -0.11
C PRO A 223 35.88 -18.69 -1.14
N PRO A 224 36.78 -17.74 -0.83
CA PRO A 224 37.80 -17.32 -1.78
C PRO A 224 38.62 -18.53 -2.25
N ALA A 225 38.85 -18.60 -3.56
CA ALA A 225 39.45 -19.74 -4.24
C ALA A 225 40.84 -20.18 -3.70
N ASP A 226 41.41 -19.43 -2.76
CA ASP A 226 42.76 -19.61 -2.23
C ASP A 226 42.82 -20.35 -0.88
N ALA A 227 41.69 -20.85 -0.34
CA ALA A 227 41.66 -21.55 0.94
C ALA A 227 42.13 -23.02 0.88
N GLU A 228 42.26 -23.62 -0.33
CA GLU A 228 42.73 -25.00 -0.49
C GLU A 228 44.28 -25.16 -0.68
N GLY A 229 45.03 -24.06 -0.71
CA GLY A 229 46.45 -24.04 -1.01
C GLY A 229 47.43 -24.21 0.16
N SER A 230 47.00 -24.21 1.44
CA SER A 230 47.93 -24.12 2.59
C SER A 230 48.11 -25.39 3.44
N ALA A 231 47.54 -26.51 3.06
CA ALA A 231 47.61 -27.74 3.89
C ALA A 231 48.51 -28.86 3.32
N ARG A 232 49.46 -28.56 2.40
CA ARG A 232 50.45 -29.55 1.95
C ARG A 232 51.83 -28.92 1.89
N LYS A 233 52.53 -28.85 3.03
CA LYS A 233 54.01 -28.89 3.15
C LYS A 233 54.42 -28.77 4.62
N VAL A 234 54.31 -29.82 5.41
CA VAL A 234 55.23 -30.16 6.50
C VAL A 234 55.07 -31.69 6.74
N ALA A 235 55.80 -32.50 6.01
CA ALA A 235 56.23 -33.82 6.40
C ALA A 235 57.33 -34.22 5.41
N GLY A 236 58.59 -34.09 5.84
CA GLY A 236 59.80 -34.51 5.21
C GLY A 236 60.95 -34.32 6.17
#